data_c7f67d9b15868af98d89c028e3b815a7
#
_entry.id   c7f67d9b15868af98d89c028e3b815a7
#
_cell.length_a   1.000
_cell.length_b   1.000
_cell.length_c   1.000
_cell.angle_alpha   90.00
_cell.angle_beta   90.00
_cell.angle_gamma   90.00
#
_symmetry.space_group_name_H-M   'P 1'
#
loop_
_entity.id
_entity.type
_entity.pdbx_description
1 polymer ?
#
loop_
_entity_poly.entity_id
_entity_poly.type
_entity_poly.pdbx_seq_one_letter_code
_entity_poly.pdbx_strand_id
1 'polypeptide(L)'
;MKTALITGINGQDGSYLAELLLDKGYEVWGTIRRNSSPEYNTTRVDHIFNRVNLVYADLTDMASLISVLQKAQGPHEIYNLAAQSHVRVSFDAPIYTAEATGLGTLNLLEAIRLTCPNSKIYQASSSEMFGNNIDEDGFQRETTQLTPV
;
A
#
# COMPACT_ATOMS: atom_id res chain seq x y z
N MET A 1 1.89 13.97 17.75
CA MET A 1 2.37 12.65 17.27
C MET A 1 2.08 12.59 15.78
N LYS A 2 2.98 12.08 14.95
CA LYS A 2 2.69 11.89 13.53
C LYS A 2 1.87 10.62 13.32
N THR A 3 0.96 10.66 12.37
CA THR A 3 0.11 9.53 11.99
C THR A 3 0.48 9.05 10.59
N ALA A 4 0.63 7.74 10.41
CA ALA A 4 0.88 7.11 9.13
C ALA A 4 -0.20 6.07 8.82
N LEU A 5 -0.59 5.98 7.54
CA LEU A 5 -1.44 4.92 7.01
C LEU A 5 -0.65 4.03 6.05
N ILE A 6 -0.71 2.72 6.26
CA ILE A 6 -0.08 1.72 5.40
C ILE A 6 -1.18 0.85 4.78
N THR A 7 -1.33 0.89 3.45
CA THR A 7 -2.16 -0.10 2.76
C THR A 7 -1.37 -1.40 2.60
N GLY A 8 -2.01 -2.54 2.83
CA GLY A 8 -1.31 -3.84 2.77
C GLY A 8 -0.32 -4.06 3.92
N ILE A 9 -0.64 -3.56 5.12
CA ILE A 9 0.23 -3.65 6.32
C ILE A 9 0.63 -5.10 6.67
N ASN A 10 -0.18 -6.07 6.34
CA ASN A 10 0.07 -7.51 6.56
C ASN A 10 0.94 -8.17 5.49
N GLY A 11 1.39 -7.42 4.48
CA GLY A 11 2.45 -7.84 3.55
C GLY A 11 3.82 -7.83 4.23
N GLN A 12 4.85 -8.33 3.53
CA GLN A 12 6.22 -8.35 4.06
C GLN A 12 6.72 -6.93 4.34
N ASP A 13 6.74 -6.07 3.33
CA ASP A 13 7.23 -4.69 3.47
C ASP A 13 6.34 -3.86 4.40
N GLY A 14 5.01 -4.08 4.33
CA GLY A 14 4.06 -3.38 5.20
C GLY A 14 4.29 -3.67 6.68
N SER A 15 4.59 -4.92 7.05
CA SER A 15 4.87 -5.29 8.43
C SER A 15 6.17 -4.68 8.96
N TYR A 16 7.24 -4.73 8.19
CA TYR A 16 8.52 -4.11 8.58
C TYR A 16 8.42 -2.58 8.66
N LEU A 17 7.69 -1.95 7.73
CA LEU A 17 7.45 -0.51 7.78
C LEU A 17 6.63 -0.12 9.02
N ALA A 18 5.64 -0.93 9.39
CA ALA A 18 4.85 -0.69 10.59
C ALA A 18 5.71 -0.70 11.86
N GLU A 19 6.59 -1.70 12.01
CA GLU A 19 7.56 -1.77 13.12
C GLU A 19 8.44 -0.52 13.16
N LEU A 20 9.05 -0.16 12.03
CA LEU A 20 9.92 1.01 11.93
C LEU A 20 9.20 2.31 12.32
N LEU A 21 7.96 2.50 11.88
CA LEU A 21 7.20 3.71 12.19
C LEU A 21 6.78 3.75 13.66
N LEU A 22 6.39 2.61 14.24
CA LEU A 22 6.11 2.50 15.66
C LEU A 22 7.33 2.86 16.52
N ASP A 23 8.51 2.39 16.13
CA ASP A 23 9.77 2.69 16.83
C ASP A 23 10.17 4.17 16.70
N LYS A 24 9.73 4.83 15.62
CA LYS A 24 9.87 6.28 15.41
C LYS A 24 8.79 7.10 16.13
N GLY A 25 7.89 6.47 16.88
CA GLY A 25 6.85 7.15 17.64
C GLY A 25 5.64 7.62 16.81
N TYR A 26 5.39 7.01 15.65
CA TYR A 26 4.17 7.26 14.88
C TYR A 26 2.97 6.52 15.47
N GLU A 27 1.80 7.10 15.33
CA GLU A 27 0.55 6.38 15.35
C GLU A 27 0.36 5.69 13.99
N VAL A 28 0.31 4.35 14.00
CA VAL A 28 0.25 3.56 12.77
C VAL A 28 -1.16 3.00 12.55
N TRP A 29 -1.72 3.32 11.40
CA TRP A 29 -2.93 2.75 10.85
C TRP A 29 -2.57 1.81 9.71
N GLY A 30 -3.28 0.69 9.61
CA GLY A 30 -3.03 -0.27 8.55
C GLY A 30 -4.31 -0.81 7.94
N THR A 31 -4.34 -0.95 6.61
CA THR A 31 -5.45 -1.62 5.96
C THR A 31 -5.13 -3.09 5.71
N ILE A 32 -6.11 -3.92 5.96
CA ILE A 32 -6.15 -5.33 5.59
C ILE A 32 -7.39 -5.59 4.73
N ARG A 33 -7.22 -6.42 3.70
CA ARG A 33 -8.35 -6.82 2.87
C ARG A 33 -9.15 -7.90 3.59
N ARG A 34 -10.48 -7.78 3.60
CA ARG A 34 -11.34 -8.82 4.11
C ARG A 34 -11.32 -10.02 3.15
N ASN A 35 -11.14 -11.20 3.68
CA ASN A 35 -11.34 -12.45 2.98
C ASN A 35 -12.36 -13.31 3.74
N SER A 36 -12.86 -14.37 3.10
CA SER A 36 -13.81 -15.30 3.70
C SER A 36 -13.17 -16.32 4.65
N SER A 37 -11.83 -16.37 4.72
CA SER A 37 -11.14 -17.21 5.68
C SER A 37 -10.97 -16.46 7.00
N PRO A 38 -11.48 -16.99 8.13
CA PRO A 38 -11.29 -16.38 9.43
C PRO A 38 -9.84 -16.51 9.95
N GLU A 39 -9.03 -17.37 9.37
CA GLU A 39 -7.63 -17.60 9.73
C GLU A 39 -6.75 -16.67 8.87
N TYR A 40 -6.49 -15.74 9.24
CA TYR A 40 -5.82 -14.46 9.38
C TYR A 40 -4.58 -14.22 8.54
N ASN A 41 -4.75 -13.33 7.63
CA ASN A 41 -3.72 -12.53 7.02
C ASN A 41 -3.01 -11.55 8.00
N THR A 42 -3.08 -11.75 9.31
CA THR A 42 -2.45 -10.85 10.28
C THR A 42 -1.13 -11.38 10.84
N THR A 43 -0.76 -12.62 10.57
CA THR A 43 0.39 -13.32 11.18
C THR A 43 1.69 -12.51 11.21
N ARG A 44 1.94 -11.69 10.19
CA ARG A 44 3.13 -10.83 10.17
C ARG A 44 3.07 -9.62 11.09
N VAL A 45 1.88 -9.23 11.54
CA VAL A 45 1.66 -8.08 12.43
C VAL A 45 1.09 -8.47 13.79
N ASP A 46 0.94 -9.77 14.07
CA ASP A 46 0.38 -10.27 15.33
C ASP A 46 1.16 -9.77 16.55
N HIS A 47 2.48 -9.73 16.46
CA HIS A 47 3.36 -9.27 17.54
C HIS A 47 3.25 -7.76 17.83
N ILE A 48 2.72 -6.97 16.90
CA ILE A 48 2.45 -5.54 17.05
C ILE A 48 0.95 -5.22 17.03
N PHE A 49 0.08 -6.21 17.04
CA PHE A 49 -1.37 -6.06 16.87
C PHE A 49 -1.99 -5.00 17.78
N ASN A 50 -1.57 -4.98 19.05
CA ASN A 50 -2.07 -4.02 20.05
C ASN A 50 -1.45 -2.61 19.94
N ARG A 51 -0.51 -2.41 19.01
CA ARG A 51 0.19 -1.14 18.80
C ARG A 51 -0.22 -0.45 17.47
N VAL A 52 -0.99 -1.14 16.63
CA VAL A 52 -1.44 -0.65 15.33
C VAL A 52 -2.97 -0.61 15.26
N ASN A 53 -3.50 0.35 14.52
CA ASN A 53 -4.93 0.48 14.26
C ASN A 53 -5.28 -0.23 12.95
N LEU A 54 -5.75 -1.48 13.01
CA LEU A 54 -6.11 -2.25 11.83
C LEU A 54 -7.55 -1.98 11.40
N VAL A 55 -7.74 -1.71 10.11
CA VAL A 55 -9.04 -1.44 9.50
C VAL A 55 -9.20 -2.23 8.21
N TYR A 56 -10.39 -2.79 7.99
CA TYR A 56 -10.71 -3.39 6.70
C TYR A 56 -10.93 -2.31 5.64
N ALA A 57 -10.15 -2.37 4.56
CA ALA A 57 -10.35 -1.58 3.36
C ALA A 57 -9.78 -2.30 2.14
N ASP A 58 -10.34 -2.00 0.98
CA ASP A 58 -9.92 -2.56 -0.30
C ASP A 58 -9.66 -1.41 -1.28
N LEU A 59 -8.57 -1.50 -2.05
CA LEU A 59 -8.25 -0.50 -3.08
C LEU A 59 -9.34 -0.40 -4.16
N THR A 60 -10.11 -1.46 -4.37
CA THR A 60 -11.24 -1.46 -5.32
C THR A 60 -12.51 -0.83 -4.74
N ASP A 61 -12.54 -0.53 -3.44
CA ASP A 61 -13.68 0.09 -2.75
C ASP A 61 -13.31 1.46 -2.19
N MET A 62 -13.58 2.51 -2.96
CA MET A 62 -13.30 3.89 -2.60
C MET A 62 -14.00 4.32 -1.29
N ALA A 63 -15.19 3.81 -0.99
CA ALA A 63 -15.89 4.15 0.24
C ALA A 63 -15.13 3.65 1.48
N SER A 64 -14.56 2.44 1.41
CA SER A 64 -13.72 1.91 2.48
C SER A 64 -12.43 2.72 2.67
N LEU A 65 -11.83 3.20 1.58
CA LEU A 65 -10.64 4.06 1.62
C LEU A 65 -10.95 5.42 2.28
N ILE A 66 -12.04 6.07 1.90
CA ILE A 66 -12.50 7.32 2.55
C ILE A 66 -12.73 7.08 4.04
N SER A 67 -13.38 5.98 4.41
CA SER A 67 -13.67 5.65 5.82
C SER A 67 -12.39 5.50 6.65
N VAL A 68 -11.36 4.82 6.14
CA VAL A 68 -10.11 4.67 6.90
C VAL A 68 -9.33 5.98 7.01
N LEU A 69 -9.30 6.80 5.96
CA LEU A 69 -8.65 8.11 5.98
C LEU A 69 -9.31 9.06 7.01
N GLN A 70 -10.64 9.02 7.11
CA GLN A 70 -11.40 9.79 8.11
C GLN A 70 -11.13 9.26 9.53
N LYS A 71 -11.12 7.94 9.75
CA LYS A 71 -10.80 7.33 11.06
C LYS A 71 -9.39 7.68 11.52
N ALA A 72 -8.43 7.69 10.61
CA ALA A 72 -7.05 8.11 10.88
C ALA A 72 -6.90 9.64 10.98
N GLN A 73 -8.00 10.40 10.90
CA GLN A 73 -8.06 11.85 11.03
C GLN A 73 -7.15 12.61 10.05
N GLY A 74 -7.03 12.11 8.84
CA GLY A 74 -6.14 12.66 7.82
C GLY A 74 -4.68 12.40 8.14
N PRO A 75 -4.15 11.20 7.88
CA PRO A 75 -2.78 10.84 8.23
C PRO A 75 -1.76 11.77 7.55
N HIS A 76 -0.65 12.02 8.23
CA HIS A 76 0.43 12.87 7.71
C HIS A 76 1.14 12.21 6.52
N GLU A 77 1.28 10.90 6.58
CA GLU A 77 1.98 10.10 5.58
C GLU A 77 1.15 8.85 5.23
N ILE A 78 1.08 8.54 3.93
CA ILE A 78 0.34 7.40 3.41
C ILE A 78 1.27 6.57 2.53
N TYR A 79 1.40 5.29 2.87
CA TYR A 79 2.25 4.33 2.16
C TYR A 79 1.37 3.31 1.45
N ASN A 80 1.31 3.40 0.12
CA ASN A 80 0.54 2.45 -0.67
C ASN A 80 1.43 1.26 -1.07
N LEU A 81 1.32 0.17 -0.30
CA LEU A 81 2.02 -1.09 -0.53
C LEU A 81 1.05 -2.20 -0.95
N ALA A 82 -0.26 -1.94 -0.93
CA ALA A 82 -1.25 -2.91 -1.37
C ALA A 82 -1.28 -3.01 -2.90
N ALA A 83 -1.20 -4.23 -3.40
CA ALA A 83 -1.31 -4.54 -4.82
C ALA A 83 -1.67 -6.02 -5.02
N GLN A 84 -2.10 -6.38 -6.22
CA GLN A 84 -1.98 -7.75 -6.70
C GLN A 84 -0.58 -7.90 -7.31
N SER A 85 0.38 -8.43 -6.53
CA SER A 85 1.81 -8.46 -6.88
C SER A 85 2.31 -9.81 -7.41
N HIS A 86 1.45 -10.84 -7.43
CA HIS A 86 1.85 -12.15 -7.89
C HIS A 86 1.79 -12.22 -9.42
N VAL A 87 2.95 -12.34 -10.08
CA VAL A 87 3.08 -12.31 -11.56
C VAL A 87 2.14 -13.31 -12.24
N ARG A 88 2.10 -14.56 -11.79
CA ARG A 88 1.24 -15.58 -12.39
C ARG A 88 -0.24 -15.19 -12.36
N VAL A 89 -0.70 -14.64 -11.25
CA VAL A 89 -2.10 -14.20 -11.08
C VAL A 89 -2.44 -13.06 -12.05
N SER A 90 -1.49 -12.24 -12.46
CA SER A 90 -1.76 -11.17 -13.44
C SER A 90 -2.17 -11.71 -14.81
N PHE A 91 -1.68 -12.88 -15.18
CA PHE A 91 -2.10 -13.57 -16.42
C PHE A 91 -3.39 -14.35 -16.25
N ASP A 92 -3.61 -14.97 -15.08
CA ASP A 92 -4.81 -15.77 -14.84
C ASP A 92 -6.04 -14.89 -14.52
N ALA A 93 -5.83 -13.70 -13.94
CA ALA A 93 -6.88 -12.74 -13.57
C ALA A 93 -6.48 -11.29 -13.92
N PRO A 94 -6.36 -10.96 -15.23
CA PRO A 94 -5.84 -9.66 -15.68
C PRO A 94 -6.76 -8.49 -15.30
N ILE A 95 -8.09 -8.67 -15.37
CA ILE A 95 -9.06 -7.62 -14.99
C ILE A 95 -8.90 -7.28 -13.51
N TYR A 96 -8.90 -8.27 -12.63
CA TYR A 96 -8.70 -8.06 -11.20
C TYR A 96 -7.36 -7.37 -10.90
N THR A 97 -6.29 -7.75 -11.61
CA THR A 97 -4.97 -7.14 -11.46
C THR A 97 -5.00 -5.65 -11.86
N ALA A 98 -5.65 -5.32 -12.96
CA ALA A 98 -5.82 -3.93 -13.41
C ALA A 98 -6.66 -3.12 -12.41
N GLU A 99 -7.76 -3.68 -11.92
CA GLU A 99 -8.65 -3.04 -10.94
C GLU A 99 -7.95 -2.82 -9.60
N ALA A 100 -7.30 -3.85 -9.06
CA ALA A 100 -6.66 -3.77 -7.74
C ALA A 100 -5.38 -2.91 -7.75
N THR A 101 -4.57 -2.98 -8.81
CA THR A 101 -3.27 -2.33 -8.85
C THR A 101 -3.32 -0.96 -9.54
N GLY A 102 -3.94 -0.88 -10.71
CA GLY A 102 -4.05 0.37 -11.48
C GLY A 102 -5.16 1.28 -10.98
N LEU A 103 -6.41 0.87 -11.13
CA LEU A 103 -7.57 1.66 -10.70
C LEU A 103 -7.62 1.82 -9.18
N GLY A 104 -7.16 0.81 -8.42
CA GLY A 104 -7.07 0.89 -6.97
C GLY A 104 -6.15 2.00 -6.49
N THR A 105 -5.02 2.21 -7.16
CA THR A 105 -4.14 3.36 -6.88
C THR A 105 -4.86 4.68 -7.17
N LEU A 106 -5.59 4.78 -8.28
CA LEU A 106 -6.39 5.96 -8.60
C LEU A 106 -7.48 6.23 -7.56
N ASN A 107 -8.19 5.19 -7.12
CA ASN A 107 -9.20 5.29 -6.05
C ASN A 107 -8.59 5.85 -4.75
N LEU A 108 -7.40 5.36 -4.36
CA LEU A 108 -6.71 5.86 -3.17
C LEU A 108 -6.32 7.33 -3.32
N LEU A 109 -5.74 7.71 -4.46
CA LEU A 109 -5.35 9.10 -4.73
C LEU A 109 -6.55 10.04 -4.69
N GLU A 110 -7.68 9.62 -5.28
CA GLU A 110 -8.91 10.42 -5.27
C GLU A 110 -9.52 10.50 -3.86
N ALA A 111 -9.52 9.40 -3.10
CA ALA A 111 -9.95 9.41 -1.71
C ALA A 111 -9.11 10.39 -0.86
N ILE A 112 -7.78 10.41 -1.06
CA ILE A 112 -6.85 11.34 -0.39
C ILE A 112 -7.15 12.78 -0.81
N ARG A 113 -7.30 13.04 -2.12
CA ARG A 113 -7.63 14.37 -2.63
C ARG A 113 -8.90 14.95 -1.99
N LEU A 114 -9.89 14.10 -1.75
CA LEU A 114 -11.18 14.49 -1.17
C LEU A 114 -11.14 14.65 0.35
N THR A 115 -10.28 13.92 1.06
CA THR A 115 -10.33 13.84 2.53
C THR A 115 -9.14 14.46 3.24
N CYS A 116 -7.92 14.30 2.68
CA CYS A 116 -6.69 14.75 3.32
C CYS A 116 -5.62 15.17 2.28
N PRO A 117 -5.89 16.23 1.48
CA PRO A 117 -5.04 16.61 0.33
C PRO A 117 -3.62 17.06 0.71
N ASN A 118 -3.34 17.30 1.98
CA ASN A 118 -2.03 17.70 2.47
C ASN A 118 -1.16 16.50 2.92
N SER A 119 -1.69 15.29 2.89
CA SER A 119 -0.93 14.08 3.24
C SER A 119 0.18 13.83 2.23
N LYS A 120 1.35 13.39 2.71
CA LYS A 120 2.42 12.91 1.84
C LYS A 120 2.13 11.48 1.43
N ILE A 121 2.33 11.16 0.16
CA ILE A 121 2.04 9.86 -0.41
C ILE A 121 3.32 9.21 -0.88
N TYR A 122 3.52 7.96 -0.51
CA TYR A 122 4.50 7.06 -1.08
C TYR A 122 3.77 5.94 -1.84
N GLN A 123 4.07 5.80 -3.12
CA GLN A 123 3.61 4.69 -3.97
C GLN A 123 4.78 3.73 -4.18
N ALA A 124 4.65 2.48 -3.73
CA ALA A 124 5.70 1.47 -3.92
C ALA A 124 5.97 1.19 -5.40
N SER A 125 4.93 1.21 -6.23
CA SER A 125 5.04 1.01 -7.66
C SER A 125 5.62 -0.36 -8.04
N SER A 126 6.39 -0.45 -9.12
CA SER A 126 6.93 -1.72 -9.63
C SER A 126 8.30 -1.49 -10.28
N SER A 127 9.23 -2.42 -10.07
CA SER A 127 10.49 -2.48 -10.81
C SER A 127 10.30 -2.73 -12.31
N GLU A 128 9.16 -3.31 -12.70
CA GLU A 128 8.79 -3.54 -14.12
C GLU A 128 8.67 -2.24 -14.93
N MET A 129 8.59 -1.08 -14.26
CA MET A 129 8.63 0.23 -14.93
C MET A 129 9.92 0.44 -15.73
N PHE A 130 11.03 -0.15 -15.32
CA PHE A 130 12.31 -0.05 -16.03
C PHE A 130 12.37 -0.95 -17.27
N GLY A 131 11.51 -2.00 -17.34
CA GLY A 131 11.64 -3.04 -18.37
C GLY A 131 13.01 -3.71 -18.27
N ASN A 132 13.73 -3.73 -19.39
CA ASN A 132 15.09 -4.27 -19.45
C ASN A 132 16.19 -3.19 -19.32
N ASN A 133 15.82 -1.93 -19.03
CA ASN A 133 16.82 -0.87 -18.93
C ASN A 133 17.61 -0.97 -17.64
N ILE A 134 18.90 -0.97 -17.78
CA ILE A 134 19.92 -0.82 -16.74
C ILE A 134 20.99 0.15 -17.23
N ASP A 135 21.61 0.87 -16.30
CA ASP A 135 22.73 1.74 -16.61
C ASP A 135 23.98 0.91 -16.97
N GLU A 136 25.01 1.53 -17.56
CA GLU A 136 26.22 0.83 -18.02
C GLU A 136 26.94 0.03 -16.92
N ASP A 137 26.79 0.44 -15.66
CA ASP A 137 27.37 -0.24 -14.49
C ASP A 137 26.46 -1.34 -13.89
N GLY A 138 25.33 -1.65 -14.53
CA GLY A 138 24.43 -2.74 -14.14
C GLY A 138 23.40 -2.36 -13.08
N PHE A 139 23.24 -1.07 -12.72
CA PHE A 139 22.27 -0.60 -11.74
C PHE A 139 21.11 0.16 -12.41
N GLN A 140 20.00 0.24 -11.68
CA GLN A 140 18.85 1.11 -12.00
C GLN A 140 18.80 2.24 -10.99
N ARG A 141 18.58 3.47 -11.47
CA ARG A 141 18.55 4.70 -10.68
C ARG A 141 17.32 5.54 -11.04
N GLU A 142 17.11 6.62 -10.32
CA GLU A 142 16.04 7.58 -10.60
C GLU A 142 16.17 8.23 -11.98
N THR A 143 17.36 8.21 -12.55
CA THR A 143 17.67 8.75 -13.90
C THR A 143 17.59 7.68 -15.00
N THR A 144 17.51 6.41 -14.65
CA THR A 144 17.37 5.33 -15.63
C THR A 144 16.04 5.42 -16.36
N GLN A 145 16.07 5.34 -17.68
CA GLN A 145 14.86 5.49 -18.49
C GLN A 145 13.84 4.38 -18.19
N LEU A 146 12.58 4.79 -17.99
CA LEU A 146 11.47 3.88 -17.78
C LEU A 146 10.91 3.46 -19.14
N THR A 147 10.92 2.15 -19.42
CA THR A 147 10.38 1.54 -20.66
C THR A 147 9.69 0.22 -20.31
N PRO A 148 8.52 0.27 -19.67
CA PRO A 148 7.78 -0.95 -19.34
C PRO A 148 7.41 -1.72 -20.62
N VAL A 149 7.48 -3.05 -20.57
CA VAL A 149 7.22 -3.99 -21.67
C VAL A 149 5.97 -4.80 -21.41
#